data_93078e0422ba6658c6cb5d3fa0fc1cbf
#
_entry.id   93078e0422ba6658c6cb5d3fa0fc1cbf
#
_cell.length_a   1.000
_cell.length_b   1.000
_cell.length_c   1.000
_cell.angle_alpha   90.00
_cell.angle_beta   90.00
_cell.angle_gamma   90.00
#
_symmetry.space_group_name_H-M   'P 1'
#
loop_
_entity.id
_entity.type
_entity.pdbx_description
1 polymer ?
#
loop_
_entity_poly.entity_id
_entity_poly.type
_entity_poly.pdbx_seq_one_letter_code
_entity_poly.pdbx_strand_id
1 'polypeptide(L)'
;MRILVLGRTGYLGRHVVAHLRGLPDTQLPEAGRPSAGAGAGLGIDLAADSPDRLAKTLAEAAPDAVINCAGATGGDAVTLAEVNARGPAALCAALRQAAPRARLVHLGSAAEYGPGEPGTKVAETAATRPLGPYGATKLAGTAAVTASGLDAVVLRVGNPVGPGAPHTGLPGRVAALLREAGAPTGTEAEGETETGGGAVLRLGDLSAYRDFVDVRDVARAAVLAVTAAGPLPPVLNIGGGEAVRVRDLVRLLARRAGFGGRIEEDTGGSARSAAVSWQCSDITAAGEALGWRPSYTLEESLAALWADGATNTTGKDTTGNGKHSTGTEGDRTP
;
A
#
# COMPACT_ATOMS: atom_id res chain seq x y z
N MET A 1 0.17 25.84 -1.02
CA MET A 1 0.46 24.85 -2.09
C MET A 1 -0.73 23.93 -2.28
N ARG A 2 -1.20 23.73 -3.52
CA ARG A 2 -2.34 22.83 -3.86
C ARG A 2 -1.77 21.48 -4.29
N ILE A 3 -1.96 20.46 -3.48
CA ILE A 3 -1.43 19.12 -3.73
C ILE A 3 -2.58 18.16 -4.00
N LEU A 4 -2.60 17.58 -5.20
CA LEU A 4 -3.58 16.57 -5.57
C LEU A 4 -3.04 15.17 -5.25
N VAL A 5 -3.76 14.39 -4.43
CA VAL A 5 -3.38 13.00 -4.11
C VAL A 5 -4.32 12.05 -4.82
N LEU A 6 -3.79 11.30 -5.79
CA LEU A 6 -4.49 10.23 -6.48
C LEU A 6 -4.32 8.92 -5.70
N GLY A 7 -5.38 8.10 -5.62
CA GLY A 7 -5.39 6.90 -4.78
C GLY A 7 -5.45 7.21 -3.28
N ARG A 8 -6.01 8.35 -2.87
CA ARG A 8 -6.08 8.88 -1.50
C ARG A 8 -6.73 7.93 -0.48
N THR A 9 -7.61 7.04 -0.91
CA THR A 9 -8.32 6.08 -0.06
C THR A 9 -7.57 4.75 0.09
N GLY A 10 -6.55 4.53 -0.74
CA GLY A 10 -5.69 3.34 -0.68
C GLY A 10 -4.74 3.36 0.54
N TYR A 11 -4.07 2.23 0.75
CA TYR A 11 -3.16 2.04 1.90
C TYR A 11 -2.10 3.14 2.01
N LEU A 12 -1.36 3.42 0.94
CA LEU A 12 -0.33 4.48 0.96
C LEU A 12 -0.96 5.87 0.96
N GLY A 13 -1.97 6.08 0.10
CA GLY A 13 -2.57 7.41 -0.12
C GLY A 13 -3.20 8.02 1.11
N ARG A 14 -3.87 7.22 1.97
CA ARG A 14 -4.45 7.75 3.21
C ARG A 14 -3.39 8.26 4.20
N HIS A 15 -2.22 7.60 4.28
CA HIS A 15 -1.12 8.04 5.12
C HIS A 15 -0.45 9.31 4.56
N VAL A 16 -0.33 9.40 3.23
CA VAL A 16 0.12 10.63 2.56
C VAL A 16 -0.83 11.78 2.87
N VAL A 17 -2.14 11.59 2.72
CA VAL A 17 -3.15 12.60 3.05
C VAL A 17 -3.10 12.99 4.53
N ALA A 18 -2.95 12.02 5.43
CA ALA A 18 -2.83 12.29 6.86
C ALA A 18 -1.60 13.16 7.18
N HIS A 19 -0.47 12.86 6.55
CA HIS A 19 0.76 13.64 6.74
C HIS A 19 0.64 15.05 6.17
N LEU A 20 0.08 15.21 4.97
CA LEU A 20 -0.14 16.51 4.31
C LEU A 20 -1.09 17.41 5.09
N ARG A 21 -2.11 16.86 5.76
CA ARG A 21 -3.04 17.63 6.61
C ARG A 21 -2.35 18.32 7.81
N GLY A 22 -1.21 17.79 8.23
CA GLY A 22 -0.38 18.39 9.28
C GLY A 22 0.49 19.56 8.82
N LEU A 23 0.57 19.83 7.50
CA LEU A 23 1.38 20.91 6.96
C LEU A 23 0.57 22.21 6.85
N PRO A 24 1.13 23.35 7.31
CA PRO A 24 0.51 24.65 7.13
C PRO A 24 0.40 24.99 5.62
N ASP A 25 -0.57 25.81 5.27
CA ASP A 25 -0.76 26.37 3.93
C ASP A 25 -0.90 25.35 2.79
N THR A 26 -1.30 24.09 3.13
CA THR A 26 -1.51 23.03 2.17
C THR A 26 -3.00 22.86 1.89
N GLN A 27 -3.38 22.96 0.61
CA GLN A 27 -4.72 22.68 0.13
C GLN A 27 -4.74 21.30 -0.54
N LEU A 28 -5.70 20.47 -0.16
CA LEU A 28 -5.88 19.11 -0.68
C LEU A 28 -7.20 19.01 -1.44
N PRO A 29 -7.22 19.30 -2.75
CA PRO A 29 -8.41 19.07 -3.57
C PRO A 29 -8.90 17.63 -3.46
N GLU A 30 -10.19 17.44 -3.34
CA GLU A 30 -10.76 16.09 -3.25
C GLU A 30 -10.88 15.48 -4.64
N ALA A 31 -10.01 14.49 -4.92
CA ALA A 31 -10.09 13.66 -6.09
C ALA A 31 -10.32 12.20 -5.69
N GLY A 32 -11.23 11.53 -6.37
CA GLY A 32 -11.53 10.13 -6.15
C GLY A 32 -12.30 9.54 -7.31
N ARG A 33 -12.40 8.20 -7.38
CA ARG A 33 -13.29 7.57 -8.35
C ARG A 33 -14.72 8.05 -8.16
N PRO A 34 -15.46 8.32 -9.24
CA PRO A 34 -16.89 8.59 -9.13
C PRO A 34 -17.56 7.41 -8.42
N SER A 35 -18.18 7.65 -7.27
CA SER A 35 -19.04 6.66 -6.61
C SER A 35 -20.45 7.18 -6.58
N ALA A 36 -21.43 6.31 -6.82
CA ALA A 36 -22.83 6.66 -6.70
C ALA A 36 -23.12 7.12 -5.26
N GLY A 37 -23.38 8.42 -5.07
CA GLY A 37 -23.65 9.02 -3.75
C GLY A 37 -22.50 9.81 -3.11
N ALA A 38 -21.32 9.90 -3.71
CA ALA A 38 -20.28 10.81 -3.25
C ALA A 38 -20.56 12.24 -3.78
N GLY A 39 -20.50 13.24 -2.89
CA GLY A 39 -20.61 14.66 -3.25
C GLY A 39 -19.58 15.07 -4.31
N ALA A 40 -19.65 16.30 -4.77
CA ALA A 40 -18.93 16.89 -5.92
C ALA A 40 -17.38 16.85 -5.81
N GLY A 41 -16.77 15.66 -5.69
CA GLY A 41 -15.34 15.45 -5.80
C GLY A 41 -14.92 15.30 -7.27
N LEU A 42 -13.68 15.68 -7.57
CA LEU A 42 -13.07 15.49 -8.89
C LEU A 42 -13.02 13.98 -9.21
N GLY A 43 -13.86 13.51 -10.13
CA GLY A 43 -13.89 12.11 -10.53
C GLY A 43 -12.67 11.78 -11.42
N ILE A 44 -11.70 11.05 -10.90
CA ILE A 44 -10.51 10.59 -11.64
C ILE A 44 -10.39 9.08 -11.54
N ASP A 45 -10.40 8.39 -12.69
CA ASP A 45 -10.05 6.98 -12.83
C ASP A 45 -8.90 6.83 -13.83
N LEU A 46 -7.67 6.65 -13.31
CA LEU A 46 -6.48 6.53 -14.16
C LEU A 46 -6.51 5.31 -15.10
N ALA A 47 -7.26 4.26 -14.75
CA ALA A 47 -7.38 3.08 -15.61
C ALA A 47 -8.35 3.29 -16.78
N ALA A 48 -9.36 4.12 -16.62
CA ALA A 48 -10.44 4.27 -17.59
C ALA A 48 -10.42 5.61 -18.33
N ASP A 49 -10.04 6.71 -17.65
CA ASP A 49 -10.14 8.04 -18.23
C ASP A 49 -9.14 8.27 -19.36
N SER A 50 -9.58 9.02 -20.37
CA SER A 50 -8.70 9.50 -21.44
C SER A 50 -7.78 10.63 -20.94
N PRO A 51 -6.61 10.85 -21.58
CA PRO A 51 -5.74 11.98 -21.23
C PRO A 51 -6.46 13.33 -21.28
N ASP A 52 -7.36 13.55 -22.24
CA ASP A 52 -8.09 14.82 -22.36
C ASP A 52 -9.07 15.05 -21.20
N ARG A 53 -9.77 13.96 -20.77
CA ARG A 53 -10.64 14.04 -19.60
C ARG A 53 -9.84 14.32 -18.33
N LEU A 54 -8.71 13.63 -18.15
CA LEU A 54 -7.79 13.90 -17.04
C LEU A 54 -7.25 15.33 -17.06
N ALA A 55 -6.87 15.84 -18.25
CA ALA A 55 -6.39 17.21 -18.41
C ALA A 55 -7.45 18.25 -18.01
N LYS A 56 -8.71 18.05 -18.41
CA LYS A 56 -9.82 18.91 -18.00
C LYS A 56 -9.98 18.95 -16.48
N THR A 57 -9.99 17.77 -15.84
CA THR A 57 -10.11 17.67 -14.38
C THR A 57 -8.90 18.28 -13.65
N LEU A 58 -7.69 18.11 -14.20
CA LEU A 58 -6.47 18.72 -13.65
C LEU A 58 -6.48 20.24 -13.81
N ALA A 59 -7.00 20.77 -14.91
CA ALA A 59 -7.15 22.22 -15.09
C ALA A 59 -8.11 22.82 -14.05
N GLU A 60 -9.22 22.15 -13.75
CA GLU A 60 -10.16 22.55 -12.70
C GLU A 60 -9.53 22.49 -11.29
N ALA A 61 -8.74 21.43 -11.04
CA ALA A 61 -8.02 21.27 -9.76
C ALA A 61 -6.90 22.27 -9.59
N ALA A 62 -6.30 22.75 -10.69
CA ALA A 62 -5.16 23.65 -10.73
C ALA A 62 -4.06 23.27 -9.70
N PRO A 63 -3.51 22.04 -9.72
CA PRO A 63 -2.55 21.61 -8.73
C PRO A 63 -1.17 22.23 -8.94
N ASP A 64 -0.51 22.62 -7.86
CA ASP A 64 0.92 22.94 -7.85
C ASP A 64 1.76 21.65 -7.89
N ALA A 65 1.21 20.55 -7.37
CA ALA A 65 1.85 19.23 -7.39
C ALA A 65 0.83 18.10 -7.33
N VAL A 66 1.25 16.92 -7.80
CA VAL A 66 0.46 15.68 -7.77
C VAL A 66 1.26 14.55 -7.13
N ILE A 67 0.66 13.86 -6.16
CA ILE A 67 1.21 12.61 -5.62
C ILE A 67 0.33 11.47 -6.13
N ASN A 68 0.91 10.61 -6.98
CA ASN A 68 0.21 9.46 -7.50
C ASN A 68 0.48 8.20 -6.65
N CYS A 69 -0.43 7.94 -5.72
CA CYS A 69 -0.47 6.72 -4.92
C CYS A 69 -1.41 5.65 -5.53
N ALA A 70 -2.07 5.94 -6.66
CA ALA A 70 -2.92 4.97 -7.31
C ALA A 70 -2.09 3.84 -7.92
N GLY A 71 -2.53 2.62 -7.72
CA GLY A 71 -1.88 1.42 -8.22
C GLY A 71 -2.68 0.17 -7.85
N ALA A 72 -2.54 -0.88 -8.64
CA ALA A 72 -3.08 -2.20 -8.37
C ALA A 72 -1.97 -3.17 -8.01
N THR A 73 -2.17 -3.95 -6.95
CA THR A 73 -1.23 -5.01 -6.49
C THR A 73 -1.73 -6.41 -6.80
N GLY A 74 -2.98 -6.55 -7.22
CA GLY A 74 -3.66 -7.79 -7.60
C GLY A 74 -4.54 -7.57 -8.82
N GLY A 75 -5.10 -8.65 -9.32
CA GLY A 75 -5.83 -8.70 -10.59
C GLY A 75 -5.05 -9.47 -11.65
N ASP A 76 -5.62 -9.59 -12.84
CA ASP A 76 -4.94 -10.16 -13.99
C ASP A 76 -3.90 -9.18 -14.61
N ALA A 77 -3.16 -9.64 -15.59
CA ALA A 77 -2.10 -8.85 -16.20
C ALA A 77 -2.64 -7.60 -16.94
N VAL A 78 -3.86 -7.66 -17.47
CA VAL A 78 -4.50 -6.55 -18.18
C VAL A 78 -4.89 -5.46 -17.18
N THR A 79 -5.59 -5.81 -16.11
CA THR A 79 -5.94 -4.89 -15.02
C THR A 79 -4.70 -4.20 -14.45
N LEU A 80 -3.63 -4.97 -14.21
CA LEU A 80 -2.36 -4.41 -13.73
C LEU A 80 -1.75 -3.44 -14.74
N ALA A 81 -1.80 -3.75 -16.04
CA ALA A 81 -1.25 -2.88 -17.09
C ALA A 81 -2.05 -1.58 -17.21
N GLU A 82 -3.38 -1.64 -17.16
CA GLU A 82 -4.24 -0.45 -17.23
C GLU A 82 -3.97 0.51 -16.07
N VAL A 83 -3.88 -0.01 -14.84
CA VAL A 83 -3.70 0.83 -13.66
C VAL A 83 -2.25 1.28 -13.50
N ASN A 84 -1.28 0.36 -13.64
CA ASN A 84 0.12 0.63 -13.26
C ASN A 84 0.98 1.17 -14.41
N ALA A 85 0.60 0.95 -15.68
CA ALA A 85 1.36 1.39 -16.84
C ALA A 85 0.62 2.49 -17.62
N ARG A 86 -0.59 2.18 -18.16
CA ARG A 86 -1.40 3.15 -18.91
C ARG A 86 -1.78 4.35 -18.04
N GLY A 87 -2.21 4.12 -16.80
CA GLY A 87 -2.63 5.18 -15.89
C GLY A 87 -1.58 6.27 -15.68
N PRO A 88 -0.34 5.96 -15.27
CA PRO A 88 0.75 6.93 -15.17
C PRO A 88 1.08 7.62 -16.49
N ALA A 89 1.06 6.91 -17.63
CA ALA A 89 1.29 7.51 -18.95
C ALA A 89 0.21 8.52 -19.30
N ALA A 90 -1.07 8.19 -19.09
CA ALA A 90 -2.20 9.09 -19.31
C ALA A 90 -2.13 10.32 -18.38
N LEU A 91 -1.76 10.12 -17.11
CA LEU A 91 -1.54 11.21 -16.16
C LEU A 91 -0.44 12.16 -16.62
N CYS A 92 0.70 11.65 -17.09
CA CYS A 92 1.79 12.48 -17.63
C CYS A 92 1.35 13.28 -18.86
N ALA A 93 0.59 12.67 -19.77
CA ALA A 93 0.04 13.37 -20.94
C ALA A 93 -0.90 14.51 -20.51
N ALA A 94 -1.79 14.24 -19.58
CA ALA A 94 -2.73 15.22 -19.04
C ALA A 94 -2.03 16.35 -18.27
N LEU A 95 -1.01 16.07 -17.47
CA LEU A 95 -0.23 17.08 -16.75
C LEU A 95 0.53 18.01 -17.71
N ARG A 96 1.13 17.48 -18.78
CA ARG A 96 1.79 18.30 -19.80
C ARG A 96 0.82 19.30 -20.44
N GLN A 97 -0.43 18.91 -20.61
CA GLN A 97 -1.45 19.77 -21.22
C GLN A 97 -2.02 20.78 -20.22
N ALA A 98 -2.34 20.39 -19.01
CA ALA A 98 -3.14 21.18 -18.07
C ALA A 98 -2.32 21.85 -16.96
N ALA A 99 -1.22 21.24 -16.51
CA ALA A 99 -0.41 21.71 -15.38
C ALA A 99 1.08 21.38 -15.59
N PRO A 100 1.74 21.86 -16.66
CA PRO A 100 3.10 21.43 -17.02
C PRO A 100 4.19 21.82 -16.00
N ARG A 101 3.88 22.73 -15.06
CA ARG A 101 4.78 23.13 -13.99
C ARG A 101 4.53 22.38 -12.68
N ALA A 102 3.47 21.57 -12.62
CA ALA A 102 3.17 20.81 -11.43
C ALA A 102 4.20 19.68 -11.24
N ARG A 103 4.76 19.56 -10.05
CA ARG A 103 5.64 18.45 -9.70
C ARG A 103 4.83 17.15 -9.59
N LEU A 104 5.33 16.07 -10.19
CA LEU A 104 4.74 14.75 -10.08
C LEU A 104 5.61 13.84 -9.20
N VAL A 105 5.07 13.38 -8.07
CA VAL A 105 5.63 12.28 -7.27
C VAL A 105 4.85 11.02 -7.56
N HIS A 106 5.48 10.00 -8.15
CA HIS A 106 4.84 8.72 -8.46
C HIS A 106 5.37 7.60 -7.57
N LEU A 107 4.46 6.83 -6.96
CA LEU A 107 4.87 5.67 -6.16
C LEU A 107 5.12 4.46 -7.07
N GLY A 108 6.39 4.16 -7.32
CA GLY A 108 6.91 2.96 -7.95
C GLY A 108 6.99 1.79 -6.97
N SER A 109 7.77 0.76 -7.31
CA SER A 109 7.94 -0.44 -6.48
C SER A 109 9.32 -1.04 -6.61
N ALA A 110 9.90 -1.52 -5.51
CA ALA A 110 11.11 -2.34 -5.54
C ALA A 110 10.94 -3.66 -6.32
N ALA A 111 9.71 -4.09 -6.60
CA ALA A 111 9.43 -5.23 -7.47
C ALA A 111 9.88 -5.01 -8.94
N GLU A 112 10.15 -3.78 -9.34
CA GLU A 112 10.70 -3.42 -10.65
C GLU A 112 12.11 -3.96 -10.87
N TYR A 113 12.89 -4.11 -9.79
CA TYR A 113 14.24 -4.68 -9.88
C TYR A 113 14.25 -6.20 -10.13
N GLY A 114 13.22 -6.91 -9.65
CA GLY A 114 13.23 -8.38 -9.59
C GLY A 114 14.07 -8.90 -8.42
N PRO A 115 14.68 -10.11 -8.54
CA PRO A 115 15.49 -10.69 -7.49
C PRO A 115 16.85 -9.97 -7.38
N GLY A 116 17.21 -9.64 -6.13
CA GLY A 116 18.56 -9.17 -5.79
C GLY A 116 19.49 -10.33 -5.44
N GLU A 117 20.78 -10.03 -5.39
CA GLU A 117 21.80 -10.97 -4.91
C GLU A 117 21.82 -10.97 -3.38
N PRO A 118 21.84 -12.15 -2.73
CA PRO A 118 21.90 -12.24 -1.28
C PRO A 118 23.06 -11.43 -0.68
N GLY A 119 22.76 -10.68 0.38
CA GLY A 119 23.74 -9.82 1.06
C GLY A 119 24.00 -8.47 0.40
N THR A 120 23.37 -8.16 -0.75
CA THR A 120 23.55 -6.88 -1.45
C THR A 120 22.37 -5.94 -1.28
N LYS A 121 22.62 -4.64 -1.48
CA LYS A 121 21.60 -3.60 -1.59
C LYS A 121 21.52 -3.12 -3.03
N VAL A 122 20.29 -2.93 -3.52
CA VAL A 122 20.02 -2.54 -4.90
C VAL A 122 19.91 -1.02 -4.98
N ALA A 123 20.82 -0.38 -5.70
CA ALA A 123 20.80 1.05 -5.98
C ALA A 123 19.87 1.37 -7.17
N GLU A 124 19.48 2.65 -7.32
CA GLU A 124 18.56 3.13 -8.37
C GLU A 124 19.11 2.90 -9.79
N THR A 125 20.42 2.82 -9.94
CA THR A 125 21.13 2.55 -11.20
C THR A 125 21.15 1.07 -11.59
N ALA A 126 20.74 0.17 -10.71
CA ALA A 126 20.72 -1.25 -10.99
C ALA A 126 19.71 -1.59 -12.11
N ALA A 127 20.06 -2.61 -12.89
CA ALA A 127 19.20 -3.11 -13.96
C ALA A 127 17.87 -3.64 -13.40
N THR A 128 16.77 -3.25 -14.03
CA THR A 128 15.44 -3.72 -13.70
C THR A 128 15.08 -4.99 -14.46
N ARG A 129 14.71 -6.06 -13.75
CA ARG A 129 14.38 -7.39 -14.30
C ARG A 129 13.17 -8.00 -13.58
N PRO A 130 11.99 -7.38 -13.68
CA PRO A 130 10.80 -7.86 -12.99
C PRO A 130 10.40 -9.26 -13.45
N LEU A 131 10.08 -10.16 -12.51
CA LEU A 131 9.71 -11.54 -12.80
C LEU A 131 8.21 -11.79 -12.97
N GLY A 132 7.38 -10.81 -12.72
CA GLY A 132 5.93 -10.98 -12.80
C GLY A 132 5.19 -9.76 -13.30
N PRO A 133 3.89 -9.90 -13.65
CA PRO A 133 3.10 -8.82 -14.25
C PRO A 133 3.06 -7.56 -13.39
N TYR A 134 2.98 -7.68 -12.07
CA TYR A 134 3.00 -6.53 -11.17
C TYR A 134 4.27 -5.70 -11.31
N GLY A 135 5.45 -6.32 -11.17
CA GLY A 135 6.72 -5.60 -11.31
C GLY A 135 6.92 -5.02 -12.71
N ALA A 136 6.54 -5.77 -13.75
CA ALA A 136 6.65 -5.33 -15.14
C ALA A 136 5.77 -4.11 -15.42
N THR A 137 4.52 -4.12 -14.94
CA THR A 137 3.60 -2.99 -15.14
C THR A 137 3.98 -1.77 -14.31
N LYS A 138 4.53 -1.96 -13.09
CA LYS A 138 5.09 -0.85 -12.29
C LYS A 138 6.30 -0.23 -12.98
N LEU A 139 7.20 -1.05 -13.54
CA LEU A 139 8.35 -0.56 -14.33
C LEU A 139 7.92 0.24 -15.55
N ALA A 140 6.89 -0.23 -16.28
CA ALA A 140 6.35 0.52 -17.42
C ALA A 140 5.80 1.89 -16.99
N GLY A 141 5.12 1.97 -15.85
CA GLY A 141 4.68 3.25 -15.26
C GLY A 141 5.85 4.15 -14.89
N THR A 142 6.88 3.60 -14.24
CA THR A 142 8.13 4.32 -13.93
C THR A 142 8.77 4.88 -15.19
N ALA A 143 8.91 4.08 -16.25
CA ALA A 143 9.47 4.52 -17.52
C ALA A 143 8.66 5.66 -18.17
N ALA A 144 7.33 5.56 -18.13
CA ALA A 144 6.44 6.62 -18.64
C ALA A 144 6.62 7.94 -17.88
N VAL A 145 6.77 7.88 -16.55
CA VAL A 145 6.97 9.06 -15.71
C VAL A 145 8.35 9.68 -15.93
N THR A 146 9.42 8.89 -15.89
CA THR A 146 10.79 9.38 -16.03
C THR A 146 11.10 9.93 -17.43
N ALA A 147 10.42 9.42 -18.47
CA ALA A 147 10.53 9.91 -19.85
C ALA A 147 9.54 11.04 -20.20
N SER A 148 8.72 11.51 -19.24
CA SER A 148 7.63 12.47 -19.52
C SER A 148 8.09 13.89 -19.83
N GLY A 149 9.29 14.28 -19.42
CA GLY A 149 9.79 15.66 -19.49
C GLY A 149 9.18 16.61 -18.43
N LEU A 150 8.37 16.09 -17.50
CA LEU A 150 7.85 16.84 -16.35
C LEU A 150 8.89 16.93 -15.22
N ASP A 151 8.71 17.87 -14.30
CA ASP A 151 9.36 17.82 -12.99
C ASP A 151 8.75 16.65 -12.20
N ALA A 152 9.38 15.46 -12.32
CA ALA A 152 8.82 14.23 -11.80
C ALA A 152 9.88 13.37 -11.10
N VAL A 153 9.46 12.71 -10.02
CA VAL A 153 10.26 11.72 -9.31
C VAL A 153 9.43 10.46 -9.04
N VAL A 154 10.06 9.32 -9.22
CA VAL A 154 9.48 8.02 -8.87
C VAL A 154 10.10 7.53 -7.56
N LEU A 155 9.26 7.21 -6.59
CA LEU A 155 9.66 6.58 -5.34
C LEU A 155 9.44 5.07 -5.45
N ARG A 156 10.51 4.29 -5.63
CA ARG A 156 10.45 2.81 -5.61
C ARG A 156 10.31 2.32 -4.19
N VAL A 157 9.08 2.05 -3.79
CA VAL A 157 8.74 1.66 -2.42
C VAL A 157 9.05 0.17 -2.22
N GLY A 158 9.70 -0.15 -1.10
CA GLY A 158 9.93 -1.51 -0.62
C GLY A 158 8.63 -2.23 -0.22
N ASN A 159 8.68 -3.03 0.84
CA ASN A 159 7.48 -3.72 1.35
C ASN A 159 6.86 -2.90 2.49
N PRO A 160 5.80 -2.12 2.23
CA PRO A 160 5.24 -1.25 3.26
C PRO A 160 4.51 -2.07 4.34
N VAL A 161 4.77 -1.72 5.59
CA VAL A 161 4.19 -2.33 6.80
C VAL A 161 3.72 -1.22 7.73
N GLY A 162 2.76 -1.51 8.60
CA GLY A 162 2.26 -0.54 9.59
C GLY A 162 0.74 -0.49 9.65
N PRO A 163 0.17 0.55 10.30
CA PRO A 163 -1.26 0.61 10.56
C PRO A 163 -2.08 0.55 9.28
N GLY A 164 -3.13 -0.28 9.30
CA GLY A 164 -4.05 -0.51 8.19
C GLY A 164 -3.47 -1.24 6.99
N ALA A 165 -2.41 -2.02 7.16
CA ALA A 165 -1.89 -2.87 6.09
C ALA A 165 -2.99 -3.82 5.58
N PRO A 166 -3.15 -3.93 4.26
CA PRO A 166 -4.22 -4.73 3.68
C PRO A 166 -3.96 -6.23 3.89
N HIS A 167 -5.03 -7.01 4.04
CA HIS A 167 -4.97 -8.48 4.16
C HIS A 167 -4.43 -9.18 2.90
N THR A 168 -4.38 -8.48 1.77
CA THR A 168 -3.75 -8.96 0.54
C THR A 168 -2.22 -8.98 0.62
N GLY A 169 -1.63 -8.20 1.54
CA GLY A 169 -0.21 -8.23 1.86
C GLY A 169 0.10 -9.20 3.01
N LEU A 170 1.34 -9.75 3.04
CA LEU A 170 1.72 -10.72 4.05
C LEU A 170 1.57 -10.20 5.49
N PRO A 171 2.05 -9.00 5.88
CA PRO A 171 1.92 -8.53 7.26
C PRO A 171 0.46 -8.43 7.72
N GLY A 172 -0.42 -7.87 6.88
CA GLY A 172 -1.85 -7.73 7.18
C GLY A 172 -2.57 -9.09 7.25
N ARG A 173 -2.20 -10.03 6.36
CA ARG A 173 -2.76 -11.39 6.37
C ARG A 173 -2.35 -12.16 7.62
N VAL A 174 -1.08 -12.09 8.01
CA VAL A 174 -0.61 -12.75 9.24
C VAL A 174 -1.29 -12.15 10.47
N ALA A 175 -1.46 -10.82 10.53
CA ALA A 175 -2.17 -10.18 11.62
C ALA A 175 -3.64 -10.63 11.71
N ALA A 176 -4.32 -10.82 10.57
CA ALA A 176 -5.69 -11.33 10.54
C ALA A 176 -5.76 -12.77 11.06
N LEU A 177 -4.91 -13.66 10.55
CA LEU A 177 -4.86 -15.06 10.97
C LEU A 177 -4.55 -15.21 12.47
N LEU A 178 -3.66 -14.37 13.01
CA LEU A 178 -3.36 -14.37 14.44
C LEU A 178 -4.54 -13.91 15.29
N ARG A 179 -5.36 -12.96 14.80
CA ARG A 179 -6.58 -12.53 15.48
C ARG A 179 -7.65 -13.63 15.46
N GLU A 180 -7.82 -14.29 14.31
CA GLU A 180 -8.73 -15.44 14.18
C GLU A 180 -8.33 -16.57 15.13
N ALA A 181 -7.03 -16.88 15.24
CA ALA A 181 -6.52 -17.93 16.12
C ALA A 181 -6.60 -17.55 17.60
N GLY A 182 -6.63 -16.28 17.96
CA GLY A 182 -6.78 -15.78 19.33
C GLY A 182 -8.21 -15.42 19.73
N ALA A 183 -9.18 -15.44 18.80
CA ALA A 183 -10.58 -15.24 19.14
C ALA A 183 -11.09 -16.42 19.98
N PRO A 184 -11.78 -16.18 21.13
CA PRO A 184 -12.40 -17.27 21.86
C PRO A 184 -13.38 -17.99 20.94
N THR A 185 -13.12 -19.27 20.68
CA THR A 185 -14.07 -20.15 20.00
C THR A 185 -15.27 -20.26 20.93
N GLY A 186 -16.32 -19.48 20.63
CA GLY A 186 -17.57 -19.49 21.40
C GLY A 186 -18.26 -20.83 21.29
N THR A 187 -17.89 -21.69 22.17
CA THR A 187 -18.66 -22.83 22.75
C THR A 187 -17.69 -23.50 23.73
N GLU A 188 -17.63 -23.02 24.96
CA GLU A 188 -17.22 -23.88 26.06
C GLU A 188 -18.34 -24.91 26.26
N ALA A 189 -18.28 -25.98 25.51
CA ALA A 189 -18.85 -27.24 25.97
C ALA A 189 -17.92 -27.75 27.06
N GLU A 190 -18.43 -27.75 28.29
CA GLU A 190 -17.79 -28.42 29.42
C GLU A 190 -17.49 -29.89 29.03
N GLY A 191 -16.21 -30.24 28.94
CA GLY A 191 -15.82 -31.62 28.67
C GLY A 191 -14.40 -31.74 28.16
N GLU A 192 -13.51 -32.13 29.09
CA GLU A 192 -12.22 -32.74 28.87
C GLU A 192 -11.10 -31.92 28.19
N THR A 193 -10.19 -31.46 29.02
CA THR A 193 -8.84 -30.98 28.67
C THR A 193 -8.06 -32.12 28.00
N GLU A 194 -8.12 -32.20 26.67
CA GLU A 194 -7.08 -32.89 25.92
C GLU A 194 -5.85 -31.96 25.87
N THR A 195 -4.86 -32.31 26.67
CA THR A 195 -3.50 -31.77 26.68
C THR A 195 -2.87 -31.97 25.30
N GLY A 196 -2.66 -30.87 24.54
CA GLY A 196 -1.73 -30.89 23.42
C GLY A 196 -2.08 -30.18 22.12
N GLY A 197 -3.24 -29.61 21.95
CA GLY A 197 -3.67 -29.00 20.68
C GLY A 197 -3.56 -27.47 20.67
N GLY A 198 -2.36 -26.89 20.85
CA GLY A 198 -2.18 -25.45 20.65
C GLY A 198 -2.55 -25.01 19.24
N ALA A 199 -3.13 -23.81 19.08
CA ALA A 199 -3.50 -23.25 17.77
C ALA A 199 -2.32 -23.34 16.78
N VAL A 200 -2.60 -23.71 15.52
CA VAL A 200 -1.59 -23.83 14.47
C VAL A 200 -1.81 -22.77 13.40
N LEU A 201 -0.81 -21.92 13.21
CA LEU A 201 -0.78 -20.94 12.12
C LEU A 201 -0.05 -21.55 10.92
N ARG A 202 -0.77 -21.84 9.84
CA ARG A 202 -0.21 -22.40 8.61
C ARG A 202 0.07 -21.31 7.60
N LEU A 203 1.34 -21.21 7.19
CA LEU A 203 1.83 -20.21 6.22
C LEU A 203 2.65 -20.93 5.14
N GLY A 204 2.72 -20.32 3.95
CA GLY A 204 3.64 -20.77 2.91
C GLY A 204 5.10 -20.52 3.26
N ASP A 205 6.00 -20.74 2.30
CA ASP A 205 7.45 -20.51 2.47
C ASP A 205 7.78 -19.12 3.00
N LEU A 206 8.47 -19.06 4.14
CA LEU A 206 8.91 -17.84 4.82
C LEU A 206 10.43 -17.62 4.74
N SER A 207 11.11 -18.32 3.84
CA SER A 207 12.58 -18.29 3.73
C SER A 207 13.12 -17.00 3.11
N ALA A 208 12.32 -16.31 2.31
CA ALA A 208 12.71 -15.11 1.57
C ALA A 208 13.07 -13.93 2.48
N TYR A 209 13.93 -13.05 1.99
CA TYR A 209 14.30 -11.79 2.63
C TYR A 209 13.62 -10.62 1.93
N ARG A 210 13.11 -9.66 2.69
CA ARG A 210 12.41 -8.48 2.20
C ARG A 210 12.87 -7.22 2.91
N ASP A 211 12.85 -6.13 2.17
CA ASP A 211 13.07 -4.78 2.69
C ASP A 211 11.73 -4.19 3.14
N PHE A 212 11.48 -4.19 4.45
CA PHE A 212 10.25 -3.63 5.02
C PHE A 212 10.45 -2.17 5.39
N VAL A 213 9.46 -1.34 5.12
CA VAL A 213 9.45 0.09 5.45
C VAL A 213 8.12 0.48 6.06
N ASP A 214 8.13 1.32 7.09
CA ASP A 214 6.89 1.81 7.69
C ASP A 214 6.11 2.67 6.69
N VAL A 215 4.80 2.46 6.60
CA VAL A 215 3.91 3.21 5.70
C VAL A 215 3.91 4.72 5.99
N ARG A 216 4.15 5.12 7.25
CA ARG A 216 4.26 6.53 7.65
C ARG A 216 5.56 7.16 7.14
N ASP A 217 6.65 6.38 7.09
CA ASP A 217 7.92 6.81 6.49
C ASP A 217 7.81 6.92 4.97
N VAL A 218 7.06 6.02 4.31
CA VAL A 218 6.74 6.16 2.87
C VAL A 218 5.95 7.45 2.63
N ALA A 219 4.95 7.74 3.46
CA ALA A 219 4.18 8.98 3.36
C ALA A 219 5.05 10.21 3.55
N ARG A 220 5.96 10.19 4.53
CA ARG A 220 6.92 11.27 4.77
C ARG A 220 7.86 11.46 3.57
N ALA A 221 8.36 10.39 2.96
CA ALA A 221 9.18 10.48 1.75
C ALA A 221 8.43 11.16 0.59
N ALA A 222 7.17 10.77 0.36
CA ALA A 222 6.34 11.38 -0.68
C ALA A 222 6.09 12.87 -0.43
N VAL A 223 5.91 13.26 0.83
CA VAL A 223 5.73 14.67 1.21
C VAL A 223 7.03 15.45 1.07
N LEU A 224 8.16 14.94 1.50
CA LEU A 224 9.46 15.57 1.29
C LEU A 224 9.77 15.74 -0.20
N ALA A 225 9.46 14.73 -1.02
CA ALA A 225 9.68 14.80 -2.46
C ALA A 225 8.79 15.88 -3.13
N VAL A 226 7.53 15.99 -2.72
CA VAL A 226 6.61 16.97 -3.31
C VAL A 226 6.91 18.40 -2.89
N THR A 227 7.51 18.60 -1.72
CA THR A 227 7.85 19.93 -1.16
C THR A 227 9.31 20.32 -1.37
N ALA A 228 10.14 19.48 -1.96
CA ALA A 228 11.55 19.77 -2.21
C ALA A 228 11.74 21.02 -3.10
N ALA A 229 12.67 21.90 -2.72
CA ALA A 229 12.86 23.19 -3.38
C ALA A 229 13.61 23.12 -4.73
N GLY A 230 14.23 22.00 -5.08
CA GLY A 230 15.06 21.87 -6.29
C GLY A 230 14.70 20.63 -7.11
N PRO A 231 15.41 20.39 -8.22
CA PRO A 231 15.24 19.16 -8.99
C PRO A 231 15.66 17.95 -8.16
N LEU A 232 14.95 16.84 -8.36
CA LEU A 232 15.23 15.58 -7.71
C LEU A 232 15.80 14.56 -8.71
N PRO A 233 16.57 13.56 -8.26
CA PRO A 233 16.85 12.39 -9.07
C PRO A 233 15.55 11.78 -9.61
N PRO A 234 15.53 11.25 -10.83
CA PRO A 234 14.31 10.75 -11.46
C PRO A 234 13.69 9.54 -10.72
N VAL A 235 14.52 8.82 -9.96
CA VAL A 235 14.11 7.66 -9.16
C VAL A 235 14.81 7.72 -7.82
N LEU A 236 14.09 7.39 -6.74
CA LEU A 236 14.62 7.21 -5.39
C LEU A 236 14.07 5.93 -4.76
N ASN A 237 14.91 5.16 -4.11
CA ASN A 237 14.50 3.98 -3.34
C ASN A 237 13.99 4.40 -1.96
N ILE A 238 12.81 3.91 -1.60
CA ILE A 238 12.18 4.13 -0.30
C ILE A 238 11.94 2.76 0.35
N GLY A 239 12.89 2.34 1.15
CA GLY A 239 12.91 1.06 1.84
C GLY A 239 13.37 1.20 3.30
N GLY A 240 13.40 0.10 4.05
CA GLY A 240 14.03 0.06 5.38
C GLY A 240 15.55 0.10 5.29
N GLY A 241 16.11 -0.25 4.13
CA GLY A 241 17.56 -0.34 3.91
C GLY A 241 18.18 -1.59 4.55
N GLU A 242 17.35 -2.52 5.03
CA GLU A 242 17.77 -3.79 5.63
C GLU A 242 16.92 -4.94 5.11
N ALA A 243 17.56 -6.05 4.82
CA ALA A 243 16.88 -7.27 4.42
C ALA A 243 16.47 -8.09 5.65
N VAL A 244 15.18 -8.18 5.90
CA VAL A 244 14.61 -8.94 7.01
C VAL A 244 14.03 -10.25 6.49
N ARG A 245 14.34 -11.37 7.13
CA ARG A 245 13.75 -12.66 6.79
C ARG A 245 12.24 -12.63 7.10
N VAL A 246 11.44 -13.06 6.16
CA VAL A 246 9.97 -13.07 6.30
C VAL A 246 9.53 -13.86 7.54
N ARG A 247 10.22 -14.97 7.83
CA ARG A 247 9.99 -15.78 9.05
C ARG A 247 10.15 -14.97 10.33
N ASP A 248 11.14 -14.07 10.38
CA ASP A 248 11.40 -13.27 11.58
C ASP A 248 10.34 -12.20 11.77
N LEU A 249 9.85 -11.59 10.70
CA LEU A 249 8.67 -10.71 10.77
C LEU A 249 7.45 -11.45 11.33
N VAL A 250 7.17 -12.66 10.85
CA VAL A 250 6.03 -13.47 11.31
C VAL A 250 6.17 -13.79 12.80
N ARG A 251 7.37 -14.17 13.24
CA ARG A 251 7.65 -14.44 14.66
C ARG A 251 7.52 -13.20 15.56
N LEU A 252 7.99 -12.05 15.07
CA LEU A 252 7.84 -10.76 15.78
C LEU A 252 6.35 -10.44 15.97
N LEU A 253 5.55 -10.57 14.91
CA LEU A 253 4.12 -10.29 14.96
C LEU A 253 3.37 -11.31 15.86
N ALA A 254 3.73 -12.59 15.79
CA ALA A 254 3.16 -13.63 16.65
C ALA A 254 3.44 -13.37 18.15
N ARG A 255 4.69 -12.98 18.47
CA ARG A 255 5.04 -12.56 19.85
C ARG A 255 4.23 -11.33 20.28
N ARG A 256 4.07 -10.35 19.39
CA ARG A 256 3.27 -9.15 19.67
C ARG A 256 1.81 -9.46 19.94
N ALA A 257 1.28 -10.46 19.23
CA ALA A 257 -0.10 -10.96 19.39
C ALA A 257 -0.30 -11.83 20.64
N GLY A 258 0.76 -12.18 21.37
CA GLY A 258 0.68 -13.15 22.47
C GLY A 258 0.36 -14.58 22.00
N PHE A 259 0.65 -14.91 20.74
CA PHE A 259 0.33 -16.21 20.15
C PHE A 259 1.25 -17.30 20.70
N GLY A 260 0.69 -18.22 21.50
CA GLY A 260 1.40 -19.36 22.11
C GLY A 260 1.37 -20.63 21.28
N GLY A 261 0.73 -20.62 20.10
CA GLY A 261 0.60 -21.77 19.23
C GLY A 261 1.85 -22.06 18.38
N ARG A 262 1.73 -23.00 17.43
CA ARG A 262 2.80 -23.35 16.50
C ARG A 262 2.63 -22.65 15.17
N ILE A 263 3.76 -22.25 14.54
CA ILE A 263 3.81 -21.74 13.16
C ILE A 263 4.35 -22.87 12.30
N GLU A 264 3.51 -23.39 11.40
CA GLU A 264 3.86 -24.41 10.42
C GLU A 264 4.06 -23.75 9.06
N GLU A 265 5.19 -24.07 8.42
CA GLU A 265 5.53 -23.58 7.08
C GLU A 265 5.27 -24.71 6.08
N ASP A 266 4.49 -24.40 5.05
CA ASP A 266 4.24 -25.29 3.92
C ASP A 266 5.16 -24.89 2.75
N THR A 267 5.46 -25.86 1.88
CA THR A 267 6.23 -25.64 0.63
C THR A 267 5.44 -24.82 -0.40
N GLY A 268 4.12 -24.64 -0.21
CA GLY A 268 3.24 -23.82 -1.03
C GLY A 268 3.36 -22.34 -0.68
N GLY A 269 4.29 -21.62 -1.30
CA GLY A 269 4.36 -20.13 -1.25
C GLY A 269 3.60 -19.49 -2.40
N SER A 270 3.34 -18.16 -2.32
CA SER A 270 2.89 -17.45 -3.52
C SER A 270 4.00 -17.52 -4.58
N ALA A 271 3.65 -17.77 -5.84
CA ALA A 271 4.60 -17.78 -6.96
C ALA A 271 5.50 -16.53 -6.99
N ARG A 272 4.98 -15.39 -6.52
CA ARG A 272 5.72 -14.13 -6.35
C ARG A 272 6.81 -14.24 -5.28
N SER A 273 6.54 -14.90 -4.16
CA SER A 273 7.50 -15.05 -3.05
C SER A 273 8.60 -16.05 -3.38
N ALA A 274 8.27 -17.14 -4.06
CA ALA A 274 9.22 -18.18 -4.47
C ALA A 274 10.25 -17.66 -5.50
N ALA A 275 9.85 -16.73 -6.38
CA ALA A 275 10.70 -16.21 -7.44
C ALA A 275 11.72 -15.14 -6.98
N VAL A 276 11.52 -14.51 -5.83
CA VAL A 276 12.40 -13.46 -5.29
C VAL A 276 12.87 -13.85 -3.90
N SER A 277 14.07 -14.39 -3.78
CA SER A 277 14.64 -14.84 -2.50
C SER A 277 15.22 -13.70 -1.66
N TRP A 278 15.72 -12.65 -2.31
CA TRP A 278 16.35 -11.51 -1.66
C TRP A 278 15.89 -10.18 -2.24
N GLN A 279 15.58 -9.23 -1.35
CA GLN A 279 15.27 -7.86 -1.71
C GLN A 279 15.72 -6.92 -0.59
N CYS A 280 16.61 -5.98 -0.92
CA CYS A 280 17.09 -4.92 -0.05
C CYS A 280 17.43 -3.69 -0.90
N SER A 281 16.93 -2.53 -0.53
CA SER A 281 17.15 -1.27 -1.24
C SER A 281 18.36 -0.53 -0.67
N ASP A 282 19.20 0.03 -1.52
CA ASP A 282 20.10 1.11 -1.13
C ASP A 282 19.26 2.40 -1.07
N ILE A 283 19.22 3.01 0.09
CA ILE A 283 18.43 4.23 0.36
C ILE A 283 19.29 5.49 0.48
N THR A 284 20.58 5.40 0.09
CA THR A 284 21.54 6.51 0.23
C THR A 284 21.09 7.73 -0.57
N ALA A 285 20.63 7.54 -1.80
CA ALA A 285 20.18 8.65 -2.65
C ALA A 285 18.95 9.38 -2.08
N ALA A 286 18.02 8.66 -1.42
CA ALA A 286 16.91 9.30 -0.72
C ALA A 286 17.39 10.12 0.50
N GLY A 287 18.41 9.64 1.21
CA GLY A 287 19.07 10.38 2.28
C GLY A 287 19.71 11.68 1.80
N GLU A 288 20.42 11.62 0.70
CA GLU A 288 21.11 12.79 0.11
C GLU A 288 20.14 13.81 -0.50
N ALA A 289 19.15 13.33 -1.28
CA ALA A 289 18.24 14.19 -2.02
C ALA A 289 17.13 14.81 -1.17
N LEU A 290 16.64 14.08 -0.16
CA LEU A 290 15.47 14.45 0.64
C LEU A 290 15.77 14.66 2.14
N GLY A 291 16.99 14.34 2.62
CA GLY A 291 17.25 14.22 4.04
C GLY A 291 16.41 13.09 4.70
N TRP A 292 15.94 12.14 3.90
CA TRP A 292 15.02 11.11 4.35
C TRP A 292 15.75 9.84 4.82
N ARG A 293 15.33 9.31 5.94
CA ARG A 293 15.71 7.99 6.46
C ARG A 293 14.51 7.37 7.16
N PRO A 294 14.40 6.04 7.24
CA PRO A 294 13.40 5.40 8.09
C PRO A 294 13.49 5.93 9.53
N SER A 295 12.35 6.24 10.13
CA SER A 295 12.24 6.72 11.51
C SER A 295 11.53 5.74 12.43
N TYR A 296 10.89 4.72 11.87
CA TYR A 296 10.24 3.65 12.62
C TYR A 296 10.99 2.34 12.43
N THR A 297 11.19 1.63 13.53
CA THR A 297 11.70 0.25 13.51
C THR A 297 10.63 -0.71 12.99
N LEU A 298 11.03 -1.92 12.61
CA LEU A 298 10.08 -2.97 12.21
C LEU A 298 9.14 -3.34 13.36
N GLU A 299 9.67 -3.41 14.60
CA GLU A 299 8.89 -3.69 15.79
C GLU A 299 7.80 -2.66 16.04
N GLU A 300 8.12 -1.37 15.91
CA GLU A 300 7.14 -0.27 16.05
C GLU A 300 6.08 -0.33 14.96
N SER A 301 6.48 -0.67 13.73
CA SER A 301 5.58 -0.82 12.60
C SER A 301 4.60 -1.98 12.80
N LEU A 302 5.09 -3.12 13.30
CA LEU A 302 4.27 -4.29 13.60
C LEU A 302 3.36 -4.05 14.83
N ALA A 303 3.85 -3.31 15.82
CA ALA A 303 3.03 -2.90 16.97
C ALA A 303 1.86 -2.02 16.53
N ALA A 304 2.11 -1.04 15.66
CA ALA A 304 1.08 -0.17 15.11
C ALA A 304 0.09 -0.93 14.22
N LEU A 305 0.56 -1.88 13.41
CA LEU A 305 -0.29 -2.78 12.62
C LEU A 305 -1.23 -3.60 13.51
N TRP A 306 -0.70 -4.14 14.59
CA TRP A 306 -1.49 -4.94 15.54
C TRP A 306 -2.54 -4.11 16.26
N ALA A 307 -2.19 -2.93 16.75
CA ALA A 307 -3.09 -2.03 17.47
C ALA A 307 -4.25 -1.52 16.60
N ASP A 308 -3.98 -1.18 15.32
CA ASP A 308 -5.00 -0.65 14.40
C ASP A 308 -6.14 -1.65 14.13
N GLY A 309 -5.85 -2.94 14.06
CA GLY A 309 -6.87 -3.96 13.86
C GLY A 309 -7.77 -4.21 15.07
N ALA A 310 -7.33 -3.85 16.28
CA ALA A 310 -8.14 -3.96 17.49
C ALA A 310 -9.25 -2.89 17.51
N THR A 311 -8.98 -1.69 16.99
CA THR A 311 -9.96 -0.59 16.92
C THR A 311 -11.06 -0.83 15.88
N ASN A 312 -10.79 -1.59 14.82
CA ASN A 312 -11.77 -1.91 13.77
C ASN A 312 -12.75 -3.03 14.15
N THR A 313 -12.42 -3.87 15.14
CA THR A 313 -13.34 -4.92 15.65
C THR A 313 -14.37 -4.38 16.64
N THR A 314 -14.05 -3.34 17.40
CA THR A 314 -15.00 -2.72 18.37
C THR A 314 -16.03 -1.81 17.72
N GLY A 315 -15.87 -1.43 16.46
CA GLY A 315 -16.81 -0.54 15.73
C GLY A 315 -17.97 -1.26 15.03
N LYS A 316 -18.02 -2.59 15.01
CA LYS A 316 -19.06 -3.36 14.29
C LYS A 316 -20.24 -3.84 15.14
N ASP A 317 -20.18 -3.71 16.46
CA ASP A 317 -21.20 -4.27 17.37
C ASP A 317 -22.29 -3.29 17.85
N THR A 318 -22.38 -2.06 17.31
CA THR A 318 -23.35 -1.07 17.83
C THR A 318 -24.48 -0.68 16.85
N THR A 319 -24.72 -1.43 15.76
CA THR A 319 -25.91 -1.18 14.92
C THR A 319 -26.60 -2.48 14.54
N GLY A 320 -27.38 -3.02 15.47
CA GLY A 320 -28.20 -4.20 15.18
C GLY A 320 -29.13 -4.59 16.32
N ASN A 321 -30.01 -3.67 16.77
CA ASN A 321 -31.20 -4.14 17.45
C ASN A 321 -32.32 -3.08 17.36
N GLY A 322 -33.46 -3.48 16.86
CA GLY A 322 -34.71 -2.77 17.04
C GLY A 322 -35.55 -2.63 15.79
N LYS A 323 -36.37 -3.66 15.49
CA LYS A 323 -37.84 -3.46 15.50
C LYS A 323 -38.59 -4.76 15.16
N HIS A 324 -39.15 -5.33 16.16
CA HIS A 324 -40.41 -6.11 16.03
C HIS A 324 -41.50 -5.20 15.50
N SER A 325 -42.27 -5.67 14.54
CA SER A 325 -43.64 -5.21 14.30
C SER A 325 -44.49 -6.39 13.86
N THR A 326 -45.33 -6.78 14.75
CA THR A 326 -46.50 -7.64 14.61
C THR A 326 -47.57 -6.98 13.74
N GLY A 327 -48.40 -7.77 13.06
CA GLY A 327 -49.69 -7.35 12.50
C GLY A 327 -50.02 -8.08 11.24
N THR A 328 -50.75 -9.07 11.34
CA THR A 328 -52.20 -9.42 11.27
C THR A 328 -52.67 -9.84 9.88
N GLU A 329 -53.30 -10.97 9.92
CA GLU A 329 -54.15 -11.67 8.96
C GLU A 329 -55.09 -10.80 8.13
N GLY A 330 -55.48 -11.30 6.97
CA GLY A 330 -56.57 -10.84 6.13
C GLY A 330 -56.68 -11.61 4.82
N ASP A 331 -57.16 -12.79 4.88
CA ASP A 331 -58.22 -13.55 4.19
C ASP A 331 -58.85 -12.90 2.94
N ARG A 332 -58.91 -13.64 1.85
CA ARG A 332 -60.04 -13.93 0.94
C ARG A 332 -59.65 -14.01 -0.55
N THR A 333 -59.72 -15.23 -1.00
CA THR A 333 -60.09 -15.59 -2.39
C THR A 333 -61.54 -15.13 -2.74
N PRO A 334 -62.03 -15.16 -3.99
CA PRO A 334 -61.81 -16.24 -4.98
C PRO A 334 -60.99 -15.88 -6.20
#